data_e2156a517ad1d86dd984e89a243445b0
#
_entry.id   e2156a517ad1d86dd984e89a243445b0
#
_cell.length_a   1.000
_cell.length_b   1.000
_cell.length_c   1.000
_cell.angle_alpha   90.00
_cell.angle_beta   90.00
_cell.angle_gamma   90.00
#
_symmetry.space_group_name_H-M   'P 1'
#
loop_
_entity.id
_entity.type
_entity.pdbx_description
1 polymer ?
#
loop_
_entity_poly.entity_id
_entity_poly.type
_entity_poly.pdbx_seq_one_letter_code
_entity_poly.pdbx_strand_id
1 'polypeptide(L)'
;MSNDQERARLAAEWTRAGGGFMVEPATYPIDLEQLVGRTAAAAPKDYRAFAVATTWLAQHSELVNVRRLGKVADKLEELPAAILGAMIEIAGDTSPSAGRLQAAQRHCRPLRKRRALFDRTESNPILRQFAKEGALPPFAAWGLWQDELSLKFDALRPISWILEHCPELRLRALYGPGLEAEIVQVLERGATTIASMARELDASYSATHAAVTRLEGRGSVVSLDGHGVDLNPPIRSWIDGYPAHARSNRGRLAS
;
A
#
# COMPACT_ATOMS: atom_id res chain seq x y z
N MET A 1 21.20 3.75 -1.32
CA MET A 1 20.63 2.78 -2.29
C MET A 1 20.67 3.42 -3.65
N SER A 2 21.08 2.72 -4.71
CA SER A 2 21.04 3.28 -6.06
C SER A 2 19.60 3.40 -6.57
N ASN A 3 19.34 4.29 -7.55
CA ASN A 3 18.02 4.45 -8.13
C ASN A 3 17.48 3.15 -8.77
N ASP A 4 18.38 2.35 -9.37
CA ASP A 4 18.03 1.06 -9.98
C ASP A 4 17.66 0.00 -8.94
N GLN A 5 18.32 0.01 -7.77
CA GLN A 5 17.97 -0.89 -6.66
C GLN A 5 16.58 -0.58 -6.10
N GLU A 6 16.24 0.71 -5.94
CA GLU A 6 14.91 1.10 -5.47
C GLU A 6 13.83 0.74 -6.49
N ARG A 7 14.09 0.95 -7.78
CA ARG A 7 13.16 0.57 -8.85
C ARG A 7 12.91 -0.94 -8.89
N ALA A 8 13.97 -1.75 -8.78
CA ALA A 8 13.84 -3.21 -8.73
C ALA A 8 13.05 -3.67 -7.49
N ARG A 9 13.30 -3.03 -6.35
CA ARG A 9 12.57 -3.29 -5.10
C ARG A 9 11.09 -2.94 -5.23
N LEU A 10 10.75 -1.77 -5.76
CA LEU A 10 9.36 -1.37 -6.01
C LEU A 10 8.64 -2.36 -6.93
N ALA A 11 9.30 -2.78 -8.02
CA ALA A 11 8.73 -3.74 -8.94
C ALA A 11 8.44 -5.09 -8.26
N ALA A 12 9.36 -5.60 -7.44
CA ALA A 12 9.18 -6.86 -6.71
C ALA A 12 8.05 -6.77 -5.67
N GLU A 13 7.95 -5.65 -4.94
CA GLU A 13 6.89 -5.43 -3.96
C GLU A 13 5.52 -5.27 -4.64
N TRP A 14 5.43 -4.55 -5.75
CA TRP A 14 4.21 -4.48 -6.55
C TRP A 14 3.83 -5.84 -7.14
N THR A 15 4.81 -6.64 -7.62
CA THR A 15 4.53 -8.01 -8.09
C THR A 15 3.89 -8.84 -6.98
N ARG A 16 4.37 -8.74 -5.74
CA ARG A 16 3.75 -9.40 -4.57
C ARG A 16 2.33 -8.90 -4.30
N ALA A 17 2.08 -7.60 -4.48
CA ALA A 17 0.75 -7.01 -4.36
C ALA A 17 -0.16 -7.27 -5.58
N GLY A 18 0.28 -8.06 -6.55
CA GLY A 18 -0.49 -8.40 -7.75
C GLY A 18 -0.30 -7.47 -8.94
N GLY A 19 0.67 -6.57 -8.90
CA GLY A 19 1.05 -5.75 -10.05
C GLY A 19 1.86 -6.56 -11.07
N GLY A 20 1.57 -6.39 -12.36
CA GLY A 20 2.18 -7.15 -13.46
C GLY A 20 3.56 -6.66 -13.87
N PHE A 21 4.55 -6.82 -13.00
CA PHE A 21 5.96 -6.63 -13.37
C PHE A 21 6.59 -7.98 -13.68
N MET A 22 7.54 -7.99 -14.63
CA MET A 22 8.27 -9.19 -15.07
C MET A 22 9.47 -9.45 -14.13
N VAL A 23 9.21 -9.53 -12.83
CA VAL A 23 10.21 -9.78 -11.80
C VAL A 23 9.64 -10.72 -10.73
N GLU A 24 10.51 -11.40 -9.99
CA GLU A 24 10.10 -12.24 -8.87
C GLU A 24 9.43 -11.39 -7.77
N PRO A 25 8.35 -11.89 -7.17
CA PRO A 25 7.71 -11.21 -6.05
C PRO A 25 8.65 -11.05 -4.85
N ALA A 26 8.51 -9.97 -4.10
CA ALA A 26 9.22 -9.81 -2.83
C ALA A 26 8.91 -10.98 -1.88
N THR A 27 9.93 -11.52 -1.22
CA THR A 27 9.80 -12.65 -0.29
C THR A 27 9.48 -12.24 1.14
N TYR A 28 9.46 -10.96 1.42
CA TYR A 28 9.15 -10.35 2.72
C TYR A 28 7.79 -9.66 2.68
N PRO A 29 7.12 -9.47 3.85
CA PRO A 29 5.86 -8.74 3.92
C PRO A 29 6.00 -7.30 3.43
N ILE A 30 5.02 -6.82 2.68
CA ILE A 30 5.00 -5.45 2.17
C ILE A 30 4.25 -4.53 3.15
N ASP A 31 4.74 -3.30 3.27
CA ASP A 31 3.98 -2.18 3.82
C ASP A 31 3.34 -1.43 2.66
N LEU A 32 2.05 -1.71 2.41
CA LEU A 32 1.33 -1.20 1.25
C LEU A 32 1.33 0.33 1.18
N GLU A 33 1.11 1.02 2.29
CA GLU A 33 1.03 2.48 2.31
C GLU A 33 2.40 3.11 2.06
N GLN A 34 3.46 2.53 2.61
CA GLN A 34 4.84 2.93 2.30
C GLN A 34 5.19 2.63 0.84
N LEU A 35 4.74 1.49 0.29
CA LEU A 35 4.93 1.14 -1.11
C LEU A 35 4.29 2.19 -2.03
N VAL A 36 3.05 2.59 -1.74
CA VAL A 36 2.34 3.65 -2.48
C VAL A 36 3.09 4.98 -2.38
N GLY A 37 3.53 5.40 -1.19
CA GLY A 37 4.29 6.64 -0.98
C GLY A 37 5.63 6.64 -1.72
N ARG A 38 6.39 5.53 -1.67
CA ARG A 38 7.66 5.38 -2.41
C ARG A 38 7.42 5.37 -3.93
N THR A 39 6.30 4.81 -4.37
CA THR A 39 5.93 4.85 -5.79
C THR A 39 5.64 6.28 -6.24
N ALA A 40 4.94 7.07 -5.44
CA ALA A 40 4.75 8.50 -5.73
C ALA A 40 6.09 9.24 -5.82
N ALA A 41 7.06 8.93 -4.96
CA ALA A 41 8.40 9.52 -5.02
C ALA A 41 9.21 9.07 -6.25
N ALA A 42 9.04 7.84 -6.71
CA ALA A 42 9.72 7.30 -7.88
C ALA A 42 9.04 7.66 -9.21
N ALA A 43 7.77 8.06 -9.17
CA ALA A 43 6.93 8.31 -10.34
C ALA A 43 7.54 9.22 -11.41
N PRO A 44 8.28 10.32 -11.07
CA PRO A 44 8.90 11.17 -12.08
C PRO A 44 9.82 10.41 -13.04
N LYS A 45 10.37 9.28 -12.61
CA LYS A 45 11.31 8.44 -13.39
C LYS A 45 10.71 7.10 -13.82
N ASP A 46 9.54 6.72 -13.31
CA ASP A 46 8.92 5.42 -13.56
C ASP A 46 7.42 5.53 -13.81
N TYR A 47 7.08 5.82 -15.07
CA TYR A 47 5.68 5.85 -15.54
C TYR A 47 4.95 4.53 -15.28
N ARG A 48 5.62 3.38 -15.45
CA ARG A 48 4.97 2.07 -15.26
C ARG A 48 4.56 1.84 -13.83
N ALA A 49 5.45 2.12 -12.87
CA ALA A 49 5.15 2.00 -11.46
C ALA A 49 4.00 2.94 -11.05
N PHE A 50 4.03 4.18 -11.52
CA PHE A 50 2.95 5.15 -11.32
C PHE A 50 1.60 4.62 -11.84
N ALA A 51 1.55 4.17 -13.11
CA ALA A 51 0.31 3.71 -13.74
C ALA A 51 -0.25 2.45 -13.07
N VAL A 52 0.60 1.45 -12.75
CA VAL A 52 0.19 0.23 -12.04
C VAL A 52 -0.33 0.55 -10.65
N ALA A 53 0.38 1.38 -9.88
CA ALA A 53 -0.03 1.74 -8.53
C ALA A 53 -1.36 2.52 -8.51
N THR A 54 -1.54 3.47 -9.45
CA THR A 54 -2.79 4.23 -9.59
C THR A 54 -3.96 3.30 -9.95
N THR A 55 -3.74 2.37 -10.88
CA THR A 55 -4.75 1.37 -11.24
C THR A 55 -5.08 0.46 -10.07
N TRP A 56 -4.07 0.04 -9.31
CA TRP A 56 -4.23 -0.79 -8.13
C TRP A 56 -5.07 -0.08 -7.06
N LEU A 57 -4.82 1.19 -6.80
CA LEU A 57 -5.62 2.00 -5.88
C LEU A 57 -7.07 2.13 -6.33
N ALA A 58 -7.32 2.28 -7.63
CA ALA A 58 -8.67 2.32 -8.18
C ALA A 58 -9.43 1.00 -7.98
N GLN A 59 -8.73 -0.14 -8.09
CA GLN A 59 -9.36 -1.47 -8.08
C GLN A 59 -9.43 -2.09 -6.69
N HIS A 60 -8.47 -1.79 -5.80
CA HIS A 60 -8.28 -2.47 -4.51
C HIS A 60 -8.15 -1.50 -3.32
N SER A 61 -8.78 -0.34 -3.42
CA SER A 61 -8.77 0.69 -2.37
C SER A 61 -9.26 0.18 -1.02
N GLU A 62 -10.13 -0.84 -1.00
CA GLU A 62 -10.66 -1.46 0.21
C GLU A 62 -9.57 -2.11 1.09
N LEU A 63 -8.43 -2.47 0.50
CA LEU A 63 -7.28 -3.03 1.23
C LEU A 63 -6.33 -1.97 1.80
N VAL A 64 -6.54 -0.70 1.49
CA VAL A 64 -5.68 0.40 1.94
C VAL A 64 -6.08 0.89 3.33
N ASN A 65 -5.12 0.99 4.25
CA ASN A 65 -5.29 1.69 5.53
C ASN A 65 -5.20 3.20 5.29
N VAL A 66 -6.34 3.85 5.17
CA VAL A 66 -6.46 5.28 4.84
C VAL A 66 -5.73 6.16 5.86
N ARG A 67 -5.79 5.82 7.16
CA ARG A 67 -5.11 6.56 8.23
C ARG A 67 -3.58 6.45 8.07
N ARG A 68 -3.06 5.24 7.78
CA ARG A 68 -1.62 5.05 7.55
C ARG A 68 -1.16 5.76 6.27
N LEU A 69 -1.95 5.69 5.21
CA LEU A 69 -1.64 6.41 3.96
C LEU A 69 -1.59 7.93 4.20
N GLY A 70 -2.49 8.50 5.03
CA GLY A 70 -2.42 9.88 5.45
C GLY A 70 -1.12 10.22 6.20
N LYS A 71 -0.71 9.37 7.17
CA LYS A 71 0.58 9.54 7.87
C LYS A 71 1.80 9.43 6.93
N VAL A 72 1.71 8.61 5.89
CA VAL A 72 2.75 8.55 4.84
C VAL A 72 2.76 9.85 4.05
N ALA A 73 1.60 10.34 3.62
CA ALA A 73 1.48 11.60 2.88
C ALA A 73 2.06 12.80 3.63
N ASP A 74 1.85 12.88 4.96
CA ASP A 74 2.41 13.95 5.81
C ASP A 74 3.95 14.01 5.79
N LYS A 75 4.59 12.87 5.53
CA LYS A 75 6.06 12.73 5.52
C LYS A 75 6.68 12.91 4.14
N LEU A 76 5.87 12.99 3.09
CA LEU A 76 6.35 13.15 1.73
C LEU A 76 6.79 14.59 1.48
N GLU A 77 7.83 14.75 0.65
CA GLU A 77 8.21 16.02 0.07
C GLU A 77 7.10 16.56 -0.86
N GLU A 78 7.19 17.82 -1.26
CA GLU A 78 6.14 18.54 -1.99
C GLU A 78 5.75 17.81 -3.29
N LEU A 79 6.72 17.39 -4.12
CA LEU A 79 6.43 16.72 -5.39
C LEU A 79 5.80 15.33 -5.19
N PRO A 80 6.37 14.41 -4.40
CA PRO A 80 5.72 13.14 -4.10
C PRO A 80 4.32 13.27 -3.48
N ALA A 81 4.10 14.25 -2.60
CA ALA A 81 2.79 14.50 -2.00
C ALA A 81 1.75 14.93 -3.05
N ALA A 82 2.13 15.82 -3.98
CA ALA A 82 1.26 16.22 -5.07
C ALA A 82 0.94 15.05 -6.02
N ILE A 83 1.94 14.19 -6.31
CA ILE A 83 1.75 12.99 -7.14
C ILE A 83 0.81 12.01 -6.45
N LEU A 84 0.98 11.74 -5.16
CA LEU A 84 0.08 10.88 -4.39
C LEU A 84 -1.36 11.44 -4.41
N GLY A 85 -1.51 12.74 -4.25
CA GLY A 85 -2.82 13.41 -4.35
C GLY A 85 -3.49 13.18 -5.69
N ALA A 86 -2.76 13.31 -6.79
CA ALA A 86 -3.24 13.04 -8.14
C ALA A 86 -3.59 11.54 -8.34
N MET A 87 -2.77 10.62 -7.84
CA MET A 87 -3.06 9.18 -7.89
C MET A 87 -4.39 8.84 -7.19
N ILE A 88 -4.62 9.42 -6.01
CA ILE A 88 -5.87 9.19 -5.25
C ILE A 88 -7.08 9.80 -5.99
N GLU A 89 -6.94 10.99 -6.56
CA GLU A 89 -8.01 11.62 -7.33
C GLU A 89 -8.38 10.80 -8.55
N ILE A 90 -7.40 10.37 -9.33
CA ILE A 90 -7.60 9.49 -10.49
C ILE A 90 -8.27 8.17 -10.07
N ALA A 91 -7.84 7.57 -8.96
CA ALA A 91 -8.46 6.36 -8.46
C ALA A 91 -9.94 6.58 -8.08
N GLY A 92 -10.26 7.71 -7.43
CA GLY A 92 -11.61 8.09 -7.05
C GLY A 92 -12.51 8.36 -8.25
N ASP A 93 -11.99 9.03 -9.28
CA ASP A 93 -12.72 9.28 -10.54
C ASP A 93 -12.96 7.98 -11.33
N THR A 94 -12.07 7.02 -11.19
CA THR A 94 -12.15 5.73 -11.90
C THR A 94 -13.10 4.76 -11.21
N SER A 95 -13.14 4.75 -9.87
CA SER A 95 -13.93 3.80 -9.08
C SER A 95 -14.55 4.48 -7.85
N PRO A 96 -15.89 4.43 -7.70
CA PRO A 96 -16.56 4.99 -6.52
C PRO A 96 -16.07 4.42 -5.19
N SER A 97 -15.63 3.15 -5.15
CA SER A 97 -15.08 2.52 -3.95
C SER A 97 -13.79 3.18 -3.49
N ALA A 98 -13.02 3.77 -4.40
CA ALA A 98 -11.79 4.49 -4.09
C ALA A 98 -12.04 5.88 -3.45
N GLY A 99 -13.28 6.38 -3.43
CA GLY A 99 -13.65 7.62 -2.76
C GLY A 99 -13.28 7.65 -1.27
N ARG A 100 -13.17 6.49 -0.62
CA ARG A 100 -12.67 6.37 0.76
C ARG A 100 -11.25 6.92 0.96
N LEU A 101 -10.44 6.93 -0.09
CA LEU A 101 -9.06 7.44 -0.05
C LEU A 101 -8.99 8.97 0.09
N GLN A 102 -10.08 9.70 -0.14
CA GLN A 102 -10.14 11.16 0.02
C GLN A 102 -9.71 11.61 1.43
N ALA A 103 -9.92 10.79 2.46
CA ALA A 103 -9.45 11.11 3.80
C ALA A 103 -7.91 11.15 3.88
N ALA A 104 -7.20 10.28 3.16
CA ALA A 104 -5.74 10.35 3.04
C ALA A 104 -5.30 11.47 2.08
N GLN A 105 -6.06 11.75 1.02
CA GLN A 105 -5.77 12.82 0.07
C GLN A 105 -5.68 14.20 0.73
N ARG A 106 -6.45 14.46 1.80
CA ARG A 106 -6.41 15.71 2.57
C ARG A 106 -5.05 16.01 3.22
N HIS A 107 -4.18 15.00 3.35
CA HIS A 107 -2.81 15.15 3.82
C HIS A 107 -1.82 15.47 2.68
N CYS A 108 -2.26 15.31 1.42
CA CYS A 108 -1.47 15.70 0.26
C CYS A 108 -1.53 17.21 0.02
N ARG A 109 -0.54 17.76 -0.69
CA ARG A 109 -0.46 19.18 -0.98
C ARG A 109 -0.17 19.39 -2.47
N PRO A 110 -0.95 20.24 -3.17
CA PRO A 110 -0.62 20.63 -4.54
C PRO A 110 0.72 21.35 -4.61
N LEU A 111 1.41 21.20 -5.74
CA LEU A 111 2.65 21.95 -5.99
C LEU A 111 2.41 23.46 -6.06
N ARG A 112 3.23 24.22 -5.39
CA ARG A 112 3.24 25.69 -5.50
C ARG A 112 3.75 26.13 -6.87
N LYS A 113 4.80 25.48 -7.37
CA LYS A 113 5.35 25.71 -8.69
C LYS A 113 5.00 24.53 -9.60
N ARG A 114 4.14 24.77 -10.56
CA ARG A 114 3.69 23.75 -11.50
C ARG A 114 4.85 23.23 -12.36
N ARG A 115 4.84 21.92 -12.66
CA ARG A 115 5.81 21.27 -13.53
C ARG A 115 5.22 20.02 -14.19
N ALA A 116 5.94 19.48 -15.19
CA ALA A 116 5.57 18.17 -15.72
C ALA A 116 5.78 17.06 -14.68
N LEU A 117 4.89 16.06 -14.69
CA LEU A 117 4.94 14.91 -13.78
C LEU A 117 6.23 14.11 -13.97
N PHE A 118 6.61 13.84 -15.24
CA PHE A 118 7.76 13.01 -15.54
C PHE A 118 9.00 13.86 -15.89
N ASP A 119 10.16 13.45 -15.38
CA ASP A 119 11.43 14.13 -15.59
C ASP A 119 11.80 14.22 -17.08
N ARG A 120 11.47 13.18 -17.90
CA ARG A 120 11.68 13.20 -19.34
C ARG A 120 10.86 14.31 -20.02
N THR A 121 9.62 14.51 -19.59
CA THR A 121 8.74 15.57 -20.10
C THR A 121 9.24 16.93 -19.62
N GLU A 122 9.61 17.04 -18.36
CA GLU A 122 10.12 18.30 -17.78
C GLU A 122 11.41 18.79 -18.43
N SER A 123 12.32 17.87 -18.79
CA SER A 123 13.59 18.21 -19.43
C SER A 123 13.49 18.52 -20.93
N ASN A 124 12.36 18.20 -21.59
CA ASN A 124 12.15 18.47 -23.00
C ASN A 124 11.15 19.64 -23.18
N PRO A 125 11.59 20.81 -23.72
CA PRO A 125 10.71 21.98 -23.85
C PRO A 125 9.45 21.73 -24.68
N ILE A 126 9.52 20.91 -25.74
CA ILE A 126 8.40 20.60 -26.63
C ILE A 126 7.39 19.72 -25.86
N LEU A 127 7.84 18.60 -25.27
CA LEU A 127 6.97 17.71 -24.52
C LEU A 127 6.34 18.43 -23.32
N ARG A 128 7.12 19.31 -22.64
CA ARG A 128 6.63 20.09 -21.52
C ARG A 128 5.52 21.06 -21.96
N GLN A 129 5.64 21.68 -23.13
CA GLN A 129 4.61 22.56 -23.64
C GLN A 129 3.32 21.80 -23.94
N PHE A 130 3.39 20.65 -24.62
CA PHE A 130 2.22 19.81 -24.87
C PHE A 130 1.56 19.33 -23.56
N ALA A 131 2.34 18.81 -22.61
CA ALA A 131 1.83 18.39 -21.31
C ALA A 131 1.17 19.53 -20.52
N LYS A 132 1.68 20.77 -20.66
CA LYS A 132 1.10 21.96 -20.03
C LYS A 132 -0.24 22.34 -20.67
N GLU A 133 -0.31 22.34 -22.01
CA GLU A 133 -1.52 22.74 -22.75
C GLU A 133 -2.63 21.69 -22.66
N GLY A 134 -2.25 20.40 -22.67
CA GLY A 134 -3.17 19.28 -22.60
C GLY A 134 -3.38 18.69 -21.20
N ALA A 135 -2.92 19.36 -20.13
CA ALA A 135 -2.93 18.79 -18.79
C ALA A 135 -4.33 18.33 -18.36
N LEU A 136 -4.44 17.04 -18.07
CA LEU A 136 -5.69 16.45 -17.60
C LEU A 136 -6.10 17.03 -16.21
N PRO A 137 -7.41 17.22 -15.95
CA PRO A 137 -7.89 17.85 -14.73
C PRO A 137 -7.31 17.26 -13.43
N PRO A 138 -7.23 15.93 -13.22
CA PRO A 138 -6.67 15.37 -11.99
C PRO A 138 -5.20 15.75 -11.75
N PHE A 139 -4.41 15.92 -12.82
CA PHE A 139 -3.02 16.38 -12.68
C PHE A 139 -2.93 17.89 -12.46
N ALA A 140 -3.72 18.65 -13.22
CA ALA A 140 -3.74 20.11 -13.12
C ALA A 140 -4.13 20.60 -11.72
N ALA A 141 -5.07 19.91 -11.05
CA ALA A 141 -5.50 20.20 -9.68
C ALA A 141 -4.33 20.10 -8.67
N TRP A 142 -3.38 19.22 -8.92
CA TRP A 142 -2.20 18.99 -8.07
C TRP A 142 -0.95 19.77 -8.52
N GLY A 143 -1.11 20.67 -9.51
CA GLY A 143 0.01 21.47 -10.03
C GLY A 143 0.95 20.68 -10.93
N LEU A 144 0.49 19.55 -11.45
CA LEU A 144 1.23 18.69 -12.36
C LEU A 144 0.75 18.88 -13.81
N TRP A 145 1.66 18.77 -14.77
CA TRP A 145 1.34 18.74 -16.19
C TRP A 145 1.52 17.33 -16.72
N GLN A 146 0.43 16.74 -17.16
CA GLN A 146 0.39 15.44 -17.82
C GLN A 146 -0.88 15.37 -18.68
N ASP A 147 -0.71 15.13 -19.96
CA ASP A 147 -1.74 15.16 -20.99
C ASP A 147 -2.31 13.77 -21.34
N GLU A 148 -1.66 12.72 -20.84
CA GLU A 148 -2.07 11.35 -21.10
C GLU A 148 -2.08 10.52 -19.81
N LEU A 149 -3.07 9.64 -19.69
CA LEU A 149 -3.15 8.64 -18.62
C LEU A 149 -3.66 7.32 -19.20
N SER A 150 -2.86 6.28 -19.06
CA SER A 150 -3.25 4.91 -19.41
C SER A 150 -3.21 4.03 -18.16
N LEU A 151 -4.38 3.77 -17.59
CA LEU A 151 -4.52 2.79 -16.50
C LEU A 151 -4.25 1.37 -17.01
N LYS A 152 -3.70 0.52 -16.15
CA LYS A 152 -3.15 -0.81 -16.50
C LYS A 152 -3.94 -1.94 -15.83
N PHE A 153 -5.25 -2.00 -16.05
CA PHE A 153 -6.11 -3.04 -15.47
C PHE A 153 -5.69 -4.46 -15.89
N ASP A 154 -5.23 -4.61 -17.11
CA ASP A 154 -4.67 -5.85 -17.68
C ASP A 154 -3.36 -6.28 -17.02
N ALA A 155 -2.66 -5.35 -16.39
CA ALA A 155 -1.43 -5.63 -15.66
C ALA A 155 -1.66 -6.00 -14.19
N LEU A 156 -2.91 -6.10 -13.71
CA LEU A 156 -3.21 -6.50 -12.34
C LEU A 156 -3.64 -7.97 -12.28
N ARG A 157 -3.18 -8.67 -11.26
CA ARG A 157 -3.67 -10.00 -10.93
C ARG A 157 -5.05 -9.92 -10.30
N PRO A 158 -5.91 -10.94 -10.49
CA PRO A 158 -7.21 -11.00 -9.82
C PRO A 158 -7.06 -10.94 -8.30
N ILE A 159 -8.07 -10.40 -7.60
CA ILE A 159 -8.05 -10.29 -6.14
C ILE A 159 -7.84 -11.66 -5.45
N SER A 160 -8.41 -12.74 -5.98
CA SER A 160 -8.20 -14.10 -5.46
C SER A 160 -6.73 -14.48 -5.44
N TRP A 161 -5.99 -14.18 -6.51
CA TRP A 161 -4.55 -14.40 -6.58
C TRP A 161 -3.79 -13.57 -5.53
N ILE A 162 -4.15 -12.27 -5.40
CA ILE A 162 -3.52 -11.37 -4.42
C ILE A 162 -3.69 -11.92 -3.00
N LEU A 163 -4.92 -12.31 -2.63
CA LEU A 163 -5.22 -12.82 -1.30
C LEU A 163 -4.56 -14.18 -1.02
N GLU A 164 -4.31 -14.98 -2.05
CA GLU A 164 -3.57 -16.24 -1.93
C GLU A 164 -2.08 -16.01 -1.70
N HIS A 165 -1.46 -15.05 -2.40
CA HIS A 165 -0.02 -14.86 -2.46
C HIS A 165 0.51 -13.77 -1.52
N CYS A 166 -0.36 -12.91 -0.98
CA CYS A 166 -0.02 -11.81 -0.10
C CYS A 166 -0.80 -11.91 1.24
N PRO A 167 -0.29 -12.68 2.22
CA PRO A 167 -0.97 -12.92 3.50
C PRO A 167 -1.38 -11.64 4.23
N GLU A 168 -0.55 -10.60 4.18
CA GLU A 168 -0.82 -9.31 4.80
C GLU A 168 -2.05 -8.61 4.20
N LEU A 169 -2.29 -8.74 2.90
CA LEU A 169 -3.49 -8.22 2.24
C LEU A 169 -4.71 -9.11 2.48
N ARG A 170 -4.51 -10.42 2.61
CA ARG A 170 -5.57 -11.35 3.02
C ARG A 170 -6.12 -11.02 4.40
N LEU A 171 -5.26 -10.73 5.38
CA LEU A 171 -5.71 -10.29 6.69
C LEU A 171 -6.52 -8.99 6.62
N ARG A 172 -6.14 -8.07 5.74
CA ARG A 172 -6.91 -6.84 5.52
C ARG A 172 -8.28 -7.08 4.88
N ALA A 173 -8.39 -8.07 3.99
CA ALA A 173 -9.68 -8.46 3.43
C ALA A 173 -10.62 -9.08 4.48
N LEU A 174 -10.07 -9.77 5.48
CA LEU A 174 -10.84 -10.45 6.54
C LEU A 174 -11.23 -9.52 7.69
N TYR A 175 -10.29 -8.71 8.15
CA TYR A 175 -10.44 -7.87 9.36
C TYR A 175 -10.63 -6.38 9.03
N GLY A 176 -10.63 -6.02 7.74
CA GLY A 176 -10.54 -4.64 7.29
C GLY A 176 -9.10 -4.11 7.30
N PRO A 177 -8.79 -3.06 6.55
CA PRO A 177 -7.44 -2.50 6.41
C PRO A 177 -7.05 -1.60 7.61
N GLY A 178 -7.50 -1.93 8.79
CA GLY A 178 -7.30 -1.15 10.01
C GLY A 178 -6.43 -1.85 11.04
N LEU A 179 -6.52 -1.35 12.27
CA LEU A 179 -5.72 -1.81 13.39
C LEU A 179 -5.94 -3.30 13.72
N GLU A 180 -7.14 -3.84 13.45
CA GLU A 180 -7.45 -5.25 13.71
C GLU A 180 -6.59 -6.19 12.87
N ALA A 181 -6.46 -5.95 11.56
CA ALA A 181 -5.57 -6.73 10.70
C ALA A 181 -4.09 -6.61 11.12
N GLU A 182 -3.67 -5.41 11.52
CA GLU A 182 -2.30 -5.17 12.00
C GLU A 182 -2.02 -5.91 13.32
N ILE A 183 -2.98 -5.95 14.24
CA ILE A 183 -2.89 -6.72 15.49
C ILE A 183 -2.75 -8.22 15.19
N VAL A 184 -3.60 -8.77 14.32
CA VAL A 184 -3.52 -10.17 13.93
C VAL A 184 -2.15 -10.48 13.32
N GLN A 185 -1.62 -9.62 12.45
CA GLN A 185 -0.28 -9.76 11.87
C GLN A 185 0.84 -9.73 12.92
N VAL A 186 0.71 -8.92 13.98
CA VAL A 186 1.66 -8.95 15.11
C VAL A 186 1.57 -10.28 15.83
N LEU A 187 0.37 -10.75 16.12
CA LEU A 187 0.13 -11.98 16.85
C LEU A 187 0.50 -13.26 16.08
N GLU A 188 0.60 -13.20 14.75
CA GLU A 188 1.18 -14.31 13.95
C GLU A 188 2.60 -14.65 14.39
N ARG A 189 3.35 -13.67 14.87
CA ARG A 189 4.73 -13.86 15.36
C ARG A 189 4.80 -14.40 16.78
N GLY A 190 3.71 -14.37 17.51
CA GLY A 190 3.57 -14.88 18.87
C GLY A 190 2.76 -13.97 19.79
N ALA A 191 2.44 -14.50 20.96
CA ALA A 191 1.72 -13.77 22.00
C ALA A 191 2.49 -12.53 22.47
N THR A 192 1.75 -11.45 22.75
CA THR A 192 2.33 -10.19 23.24
C THR A 192 1.31 -9.41 24.08
N THR A 193 1.72 -8.27 24.63
CA THR A 193 0.83 -7.40 25.41
C THR A 193 0.21 -6.29 24.57
N ILE A 194 -0.94 -5.77 25.00
CA ILE A 194 -1.60 -4.62 24.36
C ILE A 194 -0.65 -3.41 24.30
N ALA A 195 0.13 -3.17 25.36
CA ALA A 195 1.09 -2.06 25.41
C ALA A 195 2.22 -2.22 24.38
N SER A 196 2.72 -3.45 24.18
CA SER A 196 3.73 -3.74 23.15
C SER A 196 3.16 -3.56 21.75
N MET A 197 1.96 -4.08 21.46
CA MET A 197 1.27 -3.89 20.17
C MET A 197 1.04 -2.41 19.88
N ALA A 198 0.55 -1.64 20.87
CA ALA A 198 0.30 -0.21 20.70
C ALA A 198 1.56 0.55 20.30
N ARG A 199 2.70 0.21 20.91
CA ARG A 199 4.00 0.82 20.60
C ARG A 199 4.48 0.42 19.21
N GLU A 200 4.42 -0.86 18.86
CA GLU A 200 4.86 -1.38 17.57
C GLU A 200 4.04 -0.83 16.40
N LEU A 201 2.73 -0.70 16.59
CA LEU A 201 1.79 -0.25 15.55
C LEU A 201 1.64 1.29 15.50
N ASP A 202 2.39 2.02 16.33
CA ASP A 202 2.24 3.49 16.47
C ASP A 202 0.75 3.89 16.66
N ALA A 203 0.08 3.18 17.56
CA ALA A 203 -1.32 3.38 17.93
C ALA A 203 -1.45 3.74 19.42
N SER A 204 -2.55 4.39 19.80
CA SER A 204 -2.81 4.62 21.21
C SER A 204 -3.19 3.32 21.91
N TYR A 205 -2.84 3.21 23.21
CA TYR A 205 -3.24 2.06 24.03
C TYR A 205 -4.75 1.81 23.99
N SER A 206 -5.55 2.87 24.11
CA SER A 206 -7.01 2.77 24.10
C SER A 206 -7.56 2.25 22.76
N ALA A 207 -7.00 2.71 21.63
CA ALA A 207 -7.39 2.21 20.31
C ALA A 207 -7.01 0.74 20.12
N THR A 208 -5.81 0.35 20.57
CA THR A 208 -5.34 -1.05 20.52
C THR A 208 -6.19 -1.94 21.41
N HIS A 209 -6.47 -1.52 22.65
CA HIS A 209 -7.36 -2.25 23.57
C HIS A 209 -8.75 -2.45 22.95
N ALA A 210 -9.37 -1.39 22.42
CA ALA A 210 -10.69 -1.48 21.80
C ALA A 210 -10.68 -2.43 20.58
N ALA A 211 -9.61 -2.45 19.79
CA ALA A 211 -9.47 -3.36 18.66
C ALA A 211 -9.30 -4.82 19.12
N VAL A 212 -8.50 -5.07 20.17
CA VAL A 212 -8.37 -6.40 20.79
C VAL A 212 -9.72 -6.89 21.31
N THR A 213 -10.47 -6.06 22.04
CA THR A 213 -11.81 -6.41 22.55
C THR A 213 -12.76 -6.82 21.41
N ARG A 214 -12.72 -6.12 20.27
CA ARG A 214 -13.52 -6.53 19.10
C ARG A 214 -13.06 -7.85 18.49
N LEU A 215 -11.76 -8.10 18.45
CA LEU A 215 -11.19 -9.37 17.97
C LEU A 215 -11.52 -10.53 18.91
N GLU A 216 -11.53 -10.31 20.23
CA GLU A 216 -12.00 -11.28 21.23
C GLU A 216 -13.48 -11.60 21.06
N GLY A 217 -14.32 -10.56 20.90
CA GLY A 217 -15.75 -10.74 20.64
C GLY A 217 -16.06 -11.53 19.35
N ARG A 218 -15.12 -11.55 18.39
CA ARG A 218 -15.18 -12.37 17.17
C ARG A 218 -14.52 -13.74 17.35
N GLY A 219 -13.95 -14.04 18.51
CA GLY A 219 -13.21 -15.28 18.74
C GLY A 219 -11.88 -15.38 17.98
N SER A 220 -11.32 -14.27 17.48
CA SER A 220 -10.07 -14.28 16.73
C SER A 220 -8.83 -14.29 17.62
N VAL A 221 -8.93 -13.69 18.79
CA VAL A 221 -7.86 -13.64 19.79
C VAL A 221 -8.37 -14.08 21.16
N VAL A 222 -7.44 -14.43 22.03
CA VAL A 222 -7.73 -14.80 23.44
C VAL A 222 -6.79 -14.02 24.36
N SER A 223 -7.32 -13.55 25.48
CA SER A 223 -6.51 -13.02 26.56
C SER A 223 -5.86 -14.16 27.34
N LEU A 224 -4.59 -13.99 27.68
CA LEU A 224 -3.80 -14.90 28.48
C LEU A 224 -3.63 -14.35 29.89
N ASP A 225 -3.38 -15.23 30.86
CA ASP A 225 -3.03 -14.83 32.21
C ASP A 225 -1.82 -13.88 32.18
N GLY A 226 -1.88 -12.79 32.98
CA GLY A 226 -0.78 -11.80 33.06
C GLY A 226 -0.77 -10.72 31.96
N HIS A 227 -1.92 -10.39 31.37
CA HIS A 227 -2.11 -9.33 30.35
C HIS A 227 -1.57 -9.63 28.95
N GLY A 228 -1.25 -10.88 28.65
CA GLY A 228 -0.90 -11.32 27.29
C GLY A 228 -2.14 -11.45 26.41
N VAL A 229 -1.94 -11.33 25.09
CA VAL A 229 -2.94 -11.58 24.04
C VAL A 229 -2.31 -12.51 23.02
N ASP A 230 -3.06 -13.51 22.55
CA ASP A 230 -2.62 -14.41 21.48
C ASP A 230 -3.75 -14.70 20.49
N LEU A 231 -3.40 -15.24 19.33
CA LEU A 231 -4.38 -15.75 18.39
C LEU A 231 -5.09 -16.95 18.99
N ASN A 232 -6.41 -17.01 18.77
CA ASN A 232 -7.17 -18.22 19.10
C ASN A 232 -6.60 -19.40 18.27
N PRO A 233 -6.33 -20.58 18.88
CA PRO A 233 -5.74 -21.73 18.20
C PRO A 233 -6.37 -22.12 16.85
N PRO A 234 -7.70 -22.17 16.68
CA PRO A 234 -8.31 -22.39 15.37
C PRO A 234 -7.93 -21.36 14.32
N ILE A 235 -7.83 -20.07 14.70
CA ILE A 235 -7.42 -19.00 13.77
C ILE A 235 -5.95 -19.14 13.40
N ARG A 236 -5.09 -19.42 14.38
CA ARG A 236 -3.66 -19.67 14.14
C ARG A 236 -3.48 -20.84 13.17
N SER A 237 -4.16 -21.98 13.43
CA SER A 237 -4.11 -23.14 12.56
C SER A 237 -4.60 -22.83 11.13
N TRP A 238 -5.64 -22.02 11.00
CA TRP A 238 -6.15 -21.60 9.69
C TRP A 238 -5.15 -20.71 8.95
N ILE A 239 -4.51 -19.75 9.65
CA ILE A 239 -3.48 -18.87 9.06
C ILE A 239 -2.27 -19.70 8.63
N ASP A 240 -1.80 -20.64 9.48
CA ASP A 240 -0.64 -21.50 9.22
C ASP A 240 -0.89 -22.56 8.14
N GLY A 241 -2.12 -23.06 8.06
CA GLY A 241 -2.53 -24.13 7.12
C GLY A 241 -2.88 -23.62 5.73
N TYR A 242 -3.01 -22.30 5.54
CA TYR A 242 -3.22 -21.75 4.20
C TYR A 242 -1.92 -21.91 3.38
N PRO A 243 -1.98 -22.52 2.17
CA PRO A 243 -0.79 -22.88 1.42
C PRO A 243 0.06 -21.63 1.15
N ALA A 244 1.08 -21.45 1.96
CA ALA A 244 2.12 -20.48 1.72
C ALA A 244 3.05 -21.04 0.64
N HIS A 245 2.70 -20.85 -0.64
CA HIS A 245 3.64 -21.07 -1.74
C HIS A 245 4.91 -20.19 -1.64
N ALA A 246 5.04 -19.42 -0.56
CA ALA A 246 6.17 -18.56 -0.23
C ALA A 246 7.08 -19.09 0.88
N ARG A 247 6.85 -20.27 1.49
CA ARG A 247 7.77 -20.84 2.50
C ARG A 247 8.80 -21.81 1.94
N SER A 248 8.80 -22.10 0.65
CA SER A 248 9.70 -23.05 0.03
C SER A 248 10.93 -22.37 -0.56
N ASN A 249 11.95 -22.06 0.21
CA ASN A 249 13.37 -22.23 -0.14
C ASN A 249 14.36 -21.80 0.96
N ARG A 250 14.06 -22.08 2.24
CA ARG A 250 15.11 -21.98 3.28
C ARG A 250 15.66 -23.36 3.67
N GLY A 251 15.92 -24.23 2.73
CA GLY A 251 16.35 -25.57 3.08
C GLY A 251 17.09 -26.39 2.04
N ARG A 252 17.74 -25.78 1.04
CA ARG A 252 18.64 -26.51 0.15
C ARG A 252 19.78 -25.63 -0.38
N LEU A 253 20.65 -25.19 0.52
CA LEU A 253 22.02 -24.81 0.21
C LEU A 253 22.87 -25.12 1.44
N ALA A 254 23.00 -26.39 1.76
CA ALA A 254 24.05 -26.94 2.62
C ALA A 254 24.11 -28.47 2.34
N SER A 255 24.80 -28.85 1.30
CA SER A 255 25.51 -30.10 1.12
C SER A 255 26.40 -30.01 -0.12
#